data_d70530d678c35835f4e0688c2d85e33b
#
_entry.id   d70530d678c35835f4e0688c2d85e33b
#
_cell.length_a   1.000
_cell.length_b   1.000
_cell.length_c   1.000
_cell.angle_alpha   90.00
_cell.angle_beta   90.00
_cell.angle_gamma   90.00
#
_symmetry.space_group_name_H-M   'P 1'
#
loop_
_entity.id
_entity.type
_entity.pdbx_description
1 polymer ?
#
loop_
_entity_poly.entity_id
_entity_poly.type
_entity_poly.pdbx_seq_one_letter_code
_entity_poly.pdbx_strand_id
1 'polypeptide(L)'
;MPRKDDLFFYPCTQCHAAMEPNAEIRSLNTMHDSELEHGRGRIWCLSCHDFRNRDYLRTLLDELVDFDEAHLVCGGCHANRHKDWHFGVHGKRVGNLQGDRTQYNCTHCHNPHNPAIQPRAPKAAPPVRAGLKLERGIEPEKSSIWDSQEEREEQ
;
A
#
# COMPACT_ATOMS: atom_id res chain seq x y z
N MET A 1 4.23 9.10 9.88
CA MET A 1 3.56 8.47 11.01
C MET A 1 4.20 7.12 11.26
N PRO A 2 4.69 6.84 12.47
CA PRO A 2 5.32 5.56 12.81
C PRO A 2 4.36 4.38 12.59
N ARG A 3 4.91 3.23 12.27
CA ARG A 3 4.17 1.98 12.07
C ARG A 3 4.86 0.76 12.68
N LYS A 4 6.11 0.88 13.10
CA LYS A 4 6.86 -0.23 13.69
C LYS A 4 6.15 -0.86 14.87
N ASP A 5 5.55 -0.03 15.73
CA ASP A 5 4.83 -0.46 16.94
C ASP A 5 3.57 -1.29 16.62
N ASP A 6 3.06 -1.20 15.39
CA ASP A 6 1.90 -1.97 14.92
C ASP A 6 2.32 -3.33 14.31
N LEU A 7 3.62 -3.60 14.16
CA LEU A 7 4.13 -4.85 13.58
C LEU A 7 4.17 -5.96 14.64
N PHE A 8 3.38 -7.00 14.43
CA PHE A 8 3.17 -8.07 15.40
C PHE A 8 4.46 -8.78 15.83
N PHE A 9 5.43 -8.96 14.93
CA PHE A 9 6.69 -9.68 15.19
C PHE A 9 7.92 -8.76 15.32
N TYR A 10 7.72 -7.45 15.43
CA TYR A 10 8.84 -6.53 15.55
C TYR A 10 9.34 -6.44 17.03
N PRO A 11 10.66 -6.37 17.28
CA PRO A 11 11.76 -6.41 16.32
C PRO A 11 12.06 -7.85 15.86
N CYS A 12 12.42 -7.98 14.60
CA CYS A 12 12.70 -9.26 13.95
C CYS A 12 13.93 -9.96 14.54
N THR A 13 14.84 -9.19 15.08
CA THR A 13 16.04 -9.66 15.80
C THR A 13 15.73 -10.51 17.03
N GLN A 14 14.50 -10.48 17.56
CA GLN A 14 14.10 -11.42 18.62
C GLN A 14 14.33 -12.88 18.22
N CYS A 15 14.11 -13.21 16.95
CA CYS A 15 14.34 -14.54 16.41
C CYS A 15 15.59 -14.62 15.52
N HIS A 16 15.95 -13.52 14.85
CA HIS A 16 16.98 -13.53 13.82
C HIS A 16 18.38 -13.13 14.29
N ALA A 17 18.54 -12.67 15.55
CA ALA A 17 19.85 -12.21 16.05
C ALA A 17 20.97 -13.28 15.98
N ALA A 18 20.60 -14.54 16.17
CA ALA A 18 21.57 -15.66 16.18
C ALA A 18 21.61 -16.44 14.84
N MET A 19 20.85 -15.98 13.82
CA MET A 19 20.80 -16.66 12.53
C MET A 19 21.78 -16.02 11.57
N GLU A 20 22.58 -16.86 10.90
CA GLU A 20 23.47 -16.40 9.85
C GLU A 20 22.69 -15.73 8.70
N PRO A 21 23.18 -14.59 8.19
CA PRO A 21 22.57 -13.95 7.04
C PRO A 21 22.54 -14.87 5.82
N ASN A 22 21.38 -15.01 5.20
CA ASN A 22 21.22 -15.81 3.99
C ASN A 22 20.40 -15.03 2.95
N ALA A 23 21.02 -14.78 1.79
CA ALA A 23 20.43 -14.04 0.68
C ALA A 23 19.79 -14.94 -0.39
N GLU A 24 19.86 -16.28 -0.26
CA GLU A 24 19.34 -17.21 -1.24
C GLU A 24 17.80 -17.19 -1.31
N ILE A 25 17.28 -17.25 -2.53
CA ILE A 25 15.84 -17.38 -2.77
C ILE A 25 15.38 -18.77 -2.32
N ARG A 26 14.37 -18.82 -1.48
CA ARG A 26 13.83 -20.07 -0.94
C ARG A 26 12.35 -19.92 -0.56
N SER A 27 11.65 -21.04 -0.49
CA SER A 27 10.32 -21.08 0.10
C SER A 27 10.38 -20.93 1.63
N LEU A 28 9.49 -20.13 2.17
CA LEU A 28 9.32 -19.92 3.61
C LEU A 28 7.97 -20.53 4.00
N ASN A 29 7.98 -21.65 4.68
CA ASN A 29 6.79 -22.49 4.90
C ASN A 29 6.36 -22.56 6.35
N THR A 30 6.95 -21.76 7.25
CA THR A 30 6.64 -21.83 8.67
C THR A 30 6.20 -20.48 9.21
N MET A 31 7.11 -19.71 9.83
CA MET A 31 6.76 -18.45 10.48
C MET A 31 6.49 -17.29 9.51
N HIS A 32 6.84 -17.43 8.24
CA HIS A 32 6.70 -16.43 7.18
C HIS A 32 5.96 -17.01 5.98
N ASP A 33 4.73 -17.36 6.17
CA ASP A 33 3.89 -17.93 5.13
C ASP A 33 3.08 -16.85 4.36
N SER A 34 3.69 -15.72 4.13
CA SER A 34 3.08 -14.63 3.39
C SER A 34 3.23 -14.82 1.90
N GLU A 35 2.13 -14.94 1.19
CA GLU A 35 2.13 -14.88 -0.26
C GLU A 35 2.53 -13.49 -0.74
N LEU A 36 3.45 -13.44 -1.72
CA LEU A 36 3.91 -12.20 -2.33
C LEU A 36 3.28 -12.04 -3.70
N GLU A 37 2.19 -11.27 -3.76
CA GLU A 37 1.50 -10.90 -5.00
C GLU A 37 1.96 -9.54 -5.54
N HIS A 38 3.25 -9.26 -5.46
CA HIS A 38 3.85 -8.00 -5.87
C HIS A 38 4.92 -8.23 -6.94
N GLY A 39 5.00 -7.33 -7.90
CA GLY A 39 6.04 -7.38 -8.93
C GLY A 39 5.88 -8.50 -9.98
N ARG A 40 4.78 -9.22 -10.00
CA ARG A 40 4.50 -10.29 -10.97
C ARG A 40 5.61 -11.35 -11.02
N GLY A 41 6.07 -11.80 -9.85
CA GLY A 41 7.13 -12.81 -9.71
C GLY A 41 8.55 -12.32 -9.99
N ARG A 42 8.76 -11.01 -10.23
CA ARG A 42 10.09 -10.43 -10.50
C ARG A 42 10.83 -9.98 -9.25
N ILE A 43 10.13 -9.92 -8.13
CA ILE A 43 10.70 -9.53 -6.83
C ILE A 43 10.41 -10.64 -5.81
N TRP A 44 11.17 -10.66 -4.74
CA TRP A 44 10.97 -11.56 -3.61
C TRP A 44 11.27 -10.83 -2.29
N CYS A 45 11.17 -11.52 -1.17
CA CYS A 45 11.25 -10.93 0.17
C CYS A 45 12.44 -9.99 0.35
N LEU A 46 13.64 -10.41 -0.05
CA LEU A 46 14.87 -9.62 0.11
C LEU A 46 15.06 -8.55 -0.98
N SER A 47 14.10 -8.34 -1.86
CA SER A 47 14.08 -7.13 -2.69
C SER A 47 13.72 -5.88 -1.87
N CYS A 48 13.10 -6.07 -0.70
CA CYS A 48 12.69 -4.98 0.20
C CYS A 48 13.20 -5.16 1.63
N HIS A 49 13.38 -6.40 2.12
CA HIS A 49 13.88 -6.69 3.46
C HIS A 49 15.39 -6.90 3.44
N ASP A 50 16.09 -6.33 4.42
CA ASP A 50 17.53 -6.57 4.53
C ASP A 50 17.81 -7.95 5.16
N PHE A 51 18.71 -8.72 4.56
CA PHE A 51 19.07 -10.05 5.03
C PHE A 51 20.13 -10.05 6.14
N ARG A 52 20.88 -8.95 6.29
CA ARG A 52 21.92 -8.79 7.30
C ARG A 52 21.34 -8.23 8.59
N ASN A 53 20.39 -7.31 8.47
CA ASN A 53 19.68 -6.73 9.61
C ASN A 53 18.16 -6.74 9.36
N ARG A 54 17.48 -7.74 9.91
CA ARG A 54 16.05 -7.98 9.69
C ARG A 54 15.13 -6.88 10.24
N ASP A 55 15.63 -6.02 11.12
CA ASP A 55 14.88 -4.88 11.66
C ASP A 55 14.80 -3.71 10.67
N TYR A 56 15.39 -3.85 9.48
CA TYR A 56 15.40 -2.83 8.45
C TYR A 56 14.92 -3.35 7.10
N LEU A 57 14.40 -2.41 6.33
CA LEU A 57 14.24 -2.55 4.90
C LEU A 57 15.53 -2.12 4.17
N ARG A 58 15.59 -2.36 2.87
CA ARG A 58 16.69 -1.91 2.01
C ARG A 58 16.15 -1.30 0.72
N THR A 59 16.85 -0.28 0.24
CA THR A 59 16.59 0.33 -1.07
C THR A 59 17.25 -0.48 -2.19
N LEU A 60 16.96 -0.11 -3.45
CA LEU A 60 17.66 -0.64 -4.62
C LEU A 60 19.16 -0.27 -4.64
N LEU A 61 19.58 0.73 -3.87
CA LEU A 61 20.96 1.17 -3.72
C LEU A 61 21.65 0.51 -2.52
N ASP A 62 21.04 -0.52 -1.92
CA ASP A 62 21.54 -1.25 -0.75
C ASP A 62 21.65 -0.39 0.54
N GLU A 63 20.88 0.67 0.65
CA GLU A 63 20.79 1.49 1.83
C GLU A 63 19.77 0.92 2.81
N LEU A 64 20.11 0.89 4.09
CA LEU A 64 19.17 0.48 5.15
C LEU A 64 18.13 1.58 5.40
N VAL A 65 16.88 1.18 5.47
CA VAL A 65 15.72 2.05 5.66
C VAL A 65 14.87 1.53 6.81
N ASP A 66 14.49 2.41 7.70
CA ASP A 66 13.57 2.09 8.79
C ASP A 66 12.17 1.75 8.22
N PHE A 67 11.43 0.86 8.89
CA PHE A 67 10.06 0.50 8.51
C PHE A 67 9.12 1.72 8.49
N ASP A 68 9.41 2.71 9.33
CA ASP A 68 8.64 3.96 9.35
C ASP A 68 8.90 4.86 8.14
N GLU A 69 9.96 4.57 7.38
CA GLU A 69 10.36 5.26 6.16
C GLU A 69 10.22 4.39 4.90
N ALA A 70 9.36 3.36 4.94
CA ALA A 70 9.16 2.41 3.85
C ALA A 70 8.85 3.08 2.49
N HIS A 71 8.36 4.34 2.47
CA HIS A 71 8.13 5.09 1.24
C HIS A 71 9.40 5.24 0.38
N LEU A 72 10.59 5.25 0.99
CA LEU A 72 11.87 5.32 0.27
C LEU A 72 12.12 4.05 -0.55
N VAL A 73 11.78 2.89 0.02
CA VAL A 73 11.87 1.60 -0.70
C VAL A 73 10.85 1.55 -1.84
N CYS A 74 9.59 1.91 -1.57
CA CYS A 74 8.53 1.95 -2.58
C CYS A 74 8.88 2.90 -3.73
N GLY A 75 9.46 4.06 -3.41
CA GLY A 75 9.86 5.09 -4.36
C GLY A 75 10.89 4.63 -5.37
N GLY A 76 11.73 3.66 -5.04
CA GLY A 76 12.73 3.08 -5.94
C GLY A 76 12.13 2.48 -7.23
N CYS A 77 10.93 1.90 -7.13
CA CYS A 77 10.20 1.35 -8.28
C CYS A 77 8.99 2.20 -8.68
N HIS A 78 8.33 2.85 -7.72
CA HIS A 78 7.11 3.66 -7.93
C HIS A 78 7.41 5.17 -7.91
N ALA A 79 8.43 5.62 -8.63
CA ALA A 79 8.95 6.99 -8.59
C ALA A 79 7.87 8.07 -8.81
N ASN A 80 6.97 7.88 -9.78
CA ASN A 80 5.88 8.83 -10.05
C ASN A 80 4.93 8.94 -8.87
N ARG A 81 4.55 7.81 -8.25
CA ARG A 81 3.66 7.80 -7.08
C ARG A 81 4.34 8.34 -5.83
N HIS A 82 5.64 8.10 -5.68
CA HIS A 82 6.44 8.68 -4.61
C HIS A 82 6.55 10.20 -4.75
N LYS A 83 6.75 10.71 -5.97
CA LYS A 83 6.69 12.13 -6.29
C LYS A 83 5.33 12.72 -5.90
N ASP A 84 4.24 12.12 -6.38
CA ASP A 84 2.88 12.55 -6.07
C ASP A 84 2.62 12.57 -4.56
N TRP A 85 3.12 11.55 -3.84
CA TRP A 85 3.02 11.46 -2.39
C TRP A 85 3.80 12.60 -1.71
N HIS A 86 5.02 12.86 -2.14
CA HIS A 86 5.86 13.92 -1.59
C HIS A 86 5.19 15.30 -1.70
N PHE A 87 4.52 15.58 -2.83
CA PHE A 87 3.76 16.81 -3.03
C PHE A 87 2.34 16.78 -2.45
N GLY A 88 1.92 15.67 -1.85
CA GLY A 88 0.60 15.53 -1.23
C GLY A 88 -0.56 15.34 -2.21
N VAL A 89 -0.27 15.01 -3.47
CA VAL A 89 -1.27 14.66 -4.49
C VAL A 89 -1.74 13.20 -4.31
N HIS A 90 -0.88 12.35 -3.77
CA HIS A 90 -1.17 10.97 -3.40
C HIS A 90 -0.94 10.76 -1.90
N GLY A 91 -1.72 9.87 -1.29
CA GLY A 91 -1.64 9.59 0.15
C GLY A 91 -2.54 10.51 0.98
N LYS A 92 -2.40 10.41 2.28
CA LYS A 92 -3.21 11.17 3.24
C LYS A 92 -2.33 11.96 4.20
N ARG A 93 -2.60 13.26 4.29
CA ARG A 93 -2.05 14.12 5.33
C ARG A 93 -3.09 14.33 6.41
N VAL A 94 -2.65 14.20 7.66
CA VAL A 94 -3.46 14.41 8.87
C VAL A 94 -2.79 15.43 9.78
N GLY A 95 -3.54 15.99 10.70
CA GLY A 95 -3.06 17.01 11.63
C GLY A 95 -3.95 18.24 11.64
N ASN A 96 -3.52 19.28 12.32
CA ASN A 96 -4.27 20.52 12.48
C ASN A 96 -4.11 21.45 11.26
N LEU A 97 -5.10 22.31 11.04
CA LEU A 97 -5.06 23.32 10.00
C LEU A 97 -3.88 24.30 10.19
N GLN A 98 -3.55 24.61 11.43
CA GLN A 98 -2.50 25.56 11.83
C GLN A 98 -1.33 24.92 12.61
N GLY A 99 -1.29 23.58 12.70
CA GLY A 99 -0.26 22.84 13.43
C GLY A 99 0.50 21.87 12.55
N ASP A 100 1.27 21.02 13.20
CA ASP A 100 2.06 19.99 12.51
C ASP A 100 1.17 19.04 11.72
N ARG A 101 1.61 18.75 10.51
CA ARG A 101 0.95 17.80 9.61
C ARG A 101 1.81 16.56 9.46
N THR A 102 1.19 15.41 9.66
CA THR A 102 1.81 14.11 9.45
C THR A 102 1.27 13.49 8.18
N GLN A 103 2.15 12.95 7.36
CA GLN A 103 1.77 12.23 6.15
C GLN A 103 1.80 10.71 6.45
N TYR A 104 0.78 10.01 5.98
CA TYR A 104 0.75 8.55 6.05
C TYR A 104 1.75 7.95 5.08
N ASN A 105 2.52 6.97 5.56
CA ASN A 105 3.40 6.18 4.72
C ASN A 105 2.58 5.29 3.77
N CYS A 106 3.18 4.81 2.69
CA CYS A 106 2.53 3.93 1.70
C CYS A 106 1.87 2.71 2.35
N THR A 107 2.54 2.12 3.33
CA THR A 107 2.10 0.92 4.05
C THR A 107 0.89 1.13 4.98
N HIS A 108 0.46 2.38 5.21
CA HIS A 108 -0.79 2.63 5.95
C HIS A 108 -2.04 2.35 5.12
N CYS A 109 -1.91 2.32 3.80
CA CYS A 109 -3.03 2.10 2.88
C CYS A 109 -2.80 0.87 1.99
N HIS A 110 -1.55 0.58 1.63
CA HIS A 110 -1.18 -0.54 0.77
C HIS A 110 -0.51 -1.65 1.60
N ASN A 111 -0.99 -2.88 1.48
CA ASN A 111 -0.25 -4.03 1.97
C ASN A 111 0.96 -4.25 1.05
N PRO A 112 2.21 -4.16 1.51
CA PRO A 112 3.38 -4.27 0.64
C PRO A 112 3.50 -5.64 -0.05
N HIS A 113 2.93 -6.70 0.52
CA HIS A 113 2.94 -8.04 -0.05
C HIS A 113 1.86 -8.24 -1.12
N ASN A 114 0.73 -7.53 -1.01
CA ASN A 114 -0.34 -7.45 -2.01
C ASN A 114 -0.85 -6.01 -2.08
N PRO A 115 -0.19 -5.12 -2.83
CA PRO A 115 -0.46 -3.68 -2.77
C PRO A 115 -1.72 -3.23 -3.50
N ALA A 116 -2.41 -4.11 -4.22
CA ALA A 116 -3.66 -3.78 -4.90
C ALA A 116 -4.75 -3.41 -3.88
N ILE A 117 -5.33 -2.23 -4.05
CA ILE A 117 -6.46 -1.81 -3.23
C ILE A 117 -7.70 -2.53 -3.74
N GLN A 118 -8.33 -3.30 -2.87
CA GLN A 118 -9.56 -4.01 -3.22
C GLN A 118 -10.70 -3.02 -3.47
N PRO A 119 -11.47 -3.20 -4.54
CA PRO A 119 -12.66 -2.40 -4.80
C PRO A 119 -13.62 -2.45 -3.61
N ARG A 120 -14.19 -1.32 -3.26
CA ARG A 120 -15.20 -1.23 -2.21
C ARG A 120 -16.54 -0.87 -2.84
N ALA A 121 -17.60 -1.53 -2.41
CA ALA A 121 -18.93 -1.13 -2.76
C ALA A 121 -19.18 0.34 -2.32
N PRO A 122 -19.75 1.17 -3.18
CA PRO A 122 -20.11 2.53 -2.81
C PRO A 122 -21.11 2.50 -1.66
N LYS A 123 -20.97 3.43 -0.73
CA LYS A 123 -21.98 3.60 0.31
C LYS A 123 -23.28 4.08 -0.34
N ALA A 124 -24.41 3.62 0.24
CA ALA A 124 -25.71 4.14 -0.15
C ALA A 124 -25.73 5.68 -0.04
N ALA A 125 -26.45 6.30 -0.96
CA ALA A 125 -26.65 7.75 -0.89
C ALA A 125 -27.26 8.12 0.47
N PRO A 126 -26.88 9.26 1.05
CA PRO A 126 -27.47 9.70 2.31
C PRO A 126 -28.98 9.86 2.15
N PRO A 127 -29.78 9.59 3.19
CA PRO A 127 -31.20 9.78 3.13
C PRO A 127 -31.53 11.24 2.76
N VAL A 128 -32.53 11.43 1.92
CA VAL A 128 -33.01 12.76 1.58
C VAL A 128 -33.57 13.42 2.85
N ARG A 129 -33.17 14.67 3.10
CA ARG A 129 -33.63 15.42 4.27
C ARG A 129 -35.17 15.47 4.28
N ALA A 130 -35.77 15.24 5.45
CA ALA A 130 -37.21 15.31 5.61
C ALA A 130 -37.79 16.63 5.04
N GLY A 131 -38.79 16.51 4.20
CA GLY A 131 -39.39 17.66 3.49
C GLY A 131 -38.83 17.96 2.10
N LEU A 132 -37.70 17.34 1.70
CA LEU A 132 -37.16 17.44 0.36
C LEU A 132 -37.47 16.14 -0.39
N LYS A 133 -38.66 16.01 -0.93
CA LYS A 133 -38.95 14.98 -1.94
C LYS A 133 -38.41 15.49 -3.28
N LEU A 134 -37.19 15.07 -3.64
CA LEU A 134 -36.75 15.15 -5.01
C LEU A 134 -37.47 14.05 -5.78
N GLU A 135 -38.50 14.40 -6.53
CA GLU A 135 -39.00 13.51 -7.58
C GLU A 135 -37.91 13.45 -8.66
N ARG A 136 -37.04 12.46 -8.55
CA ARG A 136 -36.10 12.13 -9.60
C ARG A 136 -36.88 11.43 -10.72
N GLY A 137 -37.44 12.22 -11.61
CA GLY A 137 -37.98 11.74 -12.87
C GLY A 137 -36.95 11.34 -13.91
N ILE A 138 -35.68 11.26 -13.52
CA ILE A 138 -34.59 10.82 -14.38
C ILE A 138 -33.86 9.73 -13.61
N GLU A 139 -34.17 8.48 -13.94
CA GLU A 139 -33.23 7.41 -13.64
C GLU A 139 -31.97 7.72 -14.46
N PRO A 140 -30.80 7.92 -13.79
CA PRO A 140 -29.57 8.03 -14.56
C PRO A 140 -29.42 6.71 -15.31
N GLU A 141 -29.40 6.78 -16.62
CA GLU A 141 -28.97 5.68 -17.47
C GLU A 141 -27.61 5.21 -16.91
N LYS A 142 -27.60 3.99 -16.40
CA LYS A 142 -26.41 3.38 -15.81
C LYS A 142 -25.45 2.94 -16.91
N SER A 143 -25.07 3.82 -17.80
CA SER A 143 -23.89 3.57 -18.61
C SER A 143 -22.68 4.08 -17.83
N SER A 144 -21.97 3.18 -17.21
CA SER A 144 -20.61 3.45 -16.75
C SER A 144 -19.80 3.87 -17.98
N ILE A 145 -18.99 4.91 -17.82
CA ILE A 145 -18.01 5.27 -18.87
C ILE A 145 -17.06 4.12 -19.21
N TRP A 146 -17.08 3.06 -18.43
CA TRP A 146 -16.30 1.83 -18.60
C TRP A 146 -17.05 0.74 -19.38
N ASP A 147 -18.40 0.81 -19.46
CA ASP A 147 -19.23 -0.19 -20.17
C ASP A 147 -19.10 -0.05 -21.70
N SER A 148 -18.58 1.07 -22.17
CA SER A 148 -18.36 1.34 -23.60
C SER A 148 -17.11 0.66 -24.20
N GLN A 149 -16.33 -0.08 -23.43
CA GLN A 149 -15.14 -0.77 -23.92
C GLN A 149 -15.36 -2.23 -24.29
N GLU A 150 -16.35 -2.89 -23.72
CA GLU A 150 -16.64 -4.30 -24.05
C GLU A 150 -17.31 -4.48 -25.43
N GLU A 151 -18.04 -3.48 -25.93
CA GLU A 151 -18.70 -3.56 -27.24
C GLU A 151 -17.75 -3.32 -28.45
N ARG A 152 -16.49 -2.97 -28.22
CA ARG A 152 -15.50 -2.70 -29.29
C ARG A 152 -14.60 -3.89 -29.61
N GLU A 153 -14.62 -4.93 -28.81
CA GLU A 153 -13.79 -6.12 -29.04
C GLU A 153 -14.55 -7.26 -29.77
N GLU A 154 -15.85 -7.10 -30.05
CA GLU A 154 -16.66 -8.09 -30.81
C GLU A 154 -16.98 -7.67 -32.25
N GLN A 155 -16.33 -6.66 -32.81
CA GLN A 155 -16.40 -6.30 -34.24
C GLN A 155 -14.98 -6.34 -34.85
#